data_95d13b6d945fcd48b2ce030df00a0946
#
_entry.id   95d13b6d945fcd48b2ce030df00a0946
#
_cell.length_a   1.000
_cell.length_b   1.000
_cell.length_c   1.000
_cell.angle_alpha   90.00
_cell.angle_beta   90.00
_cell.angle_gamma   90.00
#
_symmetry.space_group_name_H-M   'P 1'
#
loop_
_entity.id
_entity.type
_entity.pdbx_description
1 polymer ?
#
loop_
_entity_poly.entity_id
_entity_poly.type
_entity_poly.pdbx_seq_one_letter_code
_entity_poly.pdbx_strand_id
1 'polypeptide(L)'
;MQKTKDKKNIEIIAYCLMHNHYHFLLYQNSERSVSDWLKSLFSGYVQRINRKYDRSGTLFERSAKPKLVTNDNYLIELIHYIHANPLKHGFVISPEDWKYSSLSDYLNNEASKLTSKRVISDYFSDGYSYQDSFQEYLESKKYEEDFE
;
A
#
# COMPACT_ATOMS: atom_id res chain seq x y z
N MET A 1 36.23 -3.39 -7.69
CA MET A 1 34.87 -3.64 -8.24
C MET A 1 33.83 -3.10 -7.24
N GLN A 2 33.33 -1.91 -7.50
CA GLN A 2 32.24 -1.33 -6.71
C GLN A 2 30.96 -2.11 -7.06
N LYS A 3 30.40 -2.81 -6.06
CA LYS A 3 29.05 -3.34 -6.17
C LYS A 3 28.10 -2.13 -6.30
N THR A 4 27.60 -1.93 -7.49
CA THR A 4 26.51 -1.01 -7.76
C THR A 4 25.35 -1.43 -6.85
N LYS A 5 25.06 -0.62 -5.82
CA LYS A 5 23.81 -0.78 -5.06
C LYS A 5 22.68 -0.65 -6.06
N ASP A 6 21.97 -1.74 -6.30
CA ASP A 6 20.73 -1.69 -7.09
C ASP A 6 19.84 -0.61 -6.50
N LYS A 7 19.77 0.52 -7.20
CA LYS A 7 18.79 1.56 -6.87
C LYS A 7 17.43 0.90 -7.02
N LYS A 8 16.69 0.80 -5.93
CA LYS A 8 15.31 0.31 -5.95
C LYS A 8 14.54 1.21 -6.91
N ASN A 9 14.21 0.69 -8.06
CA ASN A 9 13.59 1.45 -9.13
C ASN A 9 12.12 1.76 -8.88
N ILE A 10 11.49 1.03 -7.95
CA ILE A 10 10.12 1.22 -7.50
C ILE A 10 10.12 1.28 -5.98
N GLU A 11 9.53 2.32 -5.43
CA GLU A 11 9.34 2.51 -4.00
C GLU A 11 7.87 2.22 -3.64
N ILE A 12 7.64 1.46 -2.59
CA ILE A 12 6.31 1.28 -2.02
C ILE A 12 6.06 2.41 -1.04
N ILE A 13 5.10 3.26 -1.35
CA ILE A 13 4.70 4.37 -0.48
C ILE A 13 3.69 3.89 0.56
N ALA A 14 2.64 3.19 0.13
CA ALA A 14 1.67 2.56 1.02
C ALA A 14 1.15 1.26 0.42
N TYR A 15 0.69 0.35 1.26
CA TYR A 15 0.05 -0.88 0.81
C TYR A 15 -0.98 -1.39 1.81
N CYS A 16 -1.93 -2.16 1.30
CA CYS A 16 -2.82 -3.00 2.07
C CYS A 16 -3.12 -4.28 1.30
N LEU A 17 -2.85 -5.43 1.92
CA LEU A 17 -3.15 -6.74 1.36
C LEU A 17 -4.45 -7.25 1.99
N MET A 18 -5.49 -7.36 1.17
CA MET A 18 -6.80 -7.83 1.57
C MET A 18 -6.94 -9.35 1.26
N HIS A 19 -8.03 -9.98 1.67
CA HIS A 19 -8.24 -11.41 1.45
C HIS A 19 -8.28 -11.81 -0.04
N ASN A 20 -8.86 -10.95 -0.89
CA ASN A 20 -9.09 -11.25 -2.31
C ASN A 20 -8.60 -10.16 -3.28
N HIS A 21 -8.03 -9.09 -2.76
CA HIS A 21 -7.45 -8.00 -3.56
C HIS A 21 -6.33 -7.32 -2.77
N TYR A 22 -5.67 -6.37 -3.40
CA TYR A 22 -4.60 -5.59 -2.80
C TYR A 22 -4.61 -4.17 -3.32
N HIS A 23 -4.04 -3.27 -2.52
CA HIS A 23 -3.77 -1.89 -2.88
C HIS A 23 -2.28 -1.62 -2.71
N PHE A 24 -1.68 -1.02 -3.73
CA PHE A 24 -0.32 -0.48 -3.68
C PHE A 24 -0.32 0.96 -4.16
N LEU A 25 0.32 1.82 -3.40
CA LEU A 25 0.73 3.14 -3.84
C LEU A 25 2.24 3.09 -4.07
N LEU A 26 2.66 3.33 -5.31
CA LEU A 26 4.02 3.11 -5.77
C LEU A 26 4.59 4.40 -6.35
N TYR A 27 5.87 4.64 -6.11
CA TYR A 27 6.65 5.68 -6.75
C TYR A 27 7.67 5.07 -7.69
N GLN A 28 7.62 5.46 -8.96
CA GLN A 28 8.56 5.04 -9.98
C GLN A 28 9.59 6.14 -10.20
N ASN A 29 10.85 5.87 -9.89
CA ASN A 29 11.95 6.81 -10.05
C ASN A 29 12.98 6.40 -11.11
N SER A 30 12.61 5.47 -11.99
CA SER A 30 13.50 4.91 -13.01
C SER A 30 12.76 4.49 -14.27
N GLU A 31 13.51 4.05 -15.27
CA GLU A 31 12.99 3.52 -16.54
C GLU A 31 12.26 2.17 -16.39
N ARG A 32 12.51 1.41 -15.31
CA ARG A 32 11.81 0.16 -15.07
C ARG A 32 10.35 0.43 -14.75
N SER A 33 9.45 -0.13 -15.55
CA SER A 33 8.01 0.09 -15.37
C SER A 33 7.46 -0.59 -14.11
N VAL A 34 6.44 0.03 -13.51
CA VAL A 34 5.65 -0.58 -12.41
C VAL A 34 5.07 -1.91 -12.86
N SER A 35 4.64 -2.03 -14.12
CA SER A 35 4.09 -3.28 -14.67
C SER A 35 5.08 -4.42 -14.66
N ASP A 36 6.34 -4.19 -15.03
CA ASP A 36 7.37 -5.22 -15.00
C ASP A 36 7.73 -5.64 -13.56
N TRP A 37 7.74 -4.66 -12.66
CA TRP A 37 7.96 -4.93 -11.24
C TRP A 37 6.84 -5.78 -10.65
N LEU A 38 5.57 -5.43 -10.88
CA LEU A 38 4.41 -6.21 -10.44
C LEU A 38 4.39 -7.62 -11.04
N LYS A 39 4.68 -7.74 -12.33
CA LYS A 39 4.77 -9.03 -13.01
C LYS A 39 5.82 -9.95 -12.36
N SER A 40 6.99 -9.42 -12.06
CA SER A 40 8.05 -10.16 -11.37
C SER A 40 7.63 -10.59 -9.96
N LEU A 41 7.04 -9.66 -9.18
CA LEU A 41 6.58 -9.90 -7.82
C LEU A 41 5.51 -11.01 -7.79
N PHE A 42 4.47 -10.88 -8.60
CA PHE A 42 3.35 -11.81 -8.60
C PHE A 42 3.69 -13.16 -9.22
N SER A 43 4.52 -13.21 -10.25
CA SER A 43 5.01 -14.49 -10.79
C SER A 43 5.74 -15.30 -9.73
N GLY A 44 6.63 -14.67 -8.97
CA GLY A 44 7.34 -15.33 -7.87
C GLY A 44 6.39 -15.81 -6.75
N TYR A 45 5.40 -14.99 -6.41
CA TYR A 45 4.40 -15.34 -5.41
C TYR A 45 3.54 -16.54 -5.84
N VAL A 46 2.98 -16.49 -7.07
CA VAL A 46 2.16 -17.58 -7.63
C VAL A 46 2.93 -18.90 -7.69
N GLN A 47 4.19 -18.87 -8.14
CA GLN A 47 5.03 -20.05 -8.18
C GLN A 47 5.24 -20.67 -6.79
N ARG A 48 5.46 -19.85 -5.75
CA ARG A 48 5.61 -20.33 -4.37
C ARG A 48 4.33 -20.96 -3.84
N ILE A 49 3.18 -20.33 -4.07
CA ILE A 49 1.88 -20.86 -3.66
C ILE A 49 1.57 -22.16 -4.39
N ASN A 50 1.76 -22.22 -5.71
CA ASN A 50 1.51 -23.41 -6.49
C ASN A 50 2.38 -24.60 -6.02
N ARG A 51 3.65 -24.33 -5.72
CA ARG A 51 4.55 -25.35 -5.17
C ARG A 51 4.13 -25.83 -3.78
N LYS A 52 3.77 -24.87 -2.91
CA LYS A 52 3.39 -25.17 -1.51
C LYS A 52 2.14 -26.02 -1.40
N TYR A 53 1.17 -25.79 -2.28
CA TYR A 53 -0.15 -26.44 -2.24
C TYR A 53 -0.40 -27.43 -3.38
N ASP A 54 0.67 -27.82 -4.09
CA ASP A 54 0.61 -28.76 -5.23
C ASP A 54 -0.50 -28.42 -6.23
N ARG A 55 -0.54 -27.14 -6.64
CA ARG A 55 -1.52 -26.62 -7.58
C ARG A 55 -0.86 -26.01 -8.80
N SER A 56 -1.64 -25.78 -9.86
CA SER A 56 -1.19 -25.12 -11.09
C SER A 56 -2.11 -23.95 -11.45
N GLY A 57 -1.68 -23.12 -12.39
CA GLY A 57 -2.46 -22.01 -12.92
C GLY A 57 -2.28 -20.70 -12.14
N THR A 58 -3.08 -19.70 -12.53
CA THR A 58 -3.04 -18.34 -11.94
C THR A 58 -3.78 -18.26 -10.61
N LEU A 59 -3.37 -17.32 -9.77
CA LEU A 59 -4.10 -16.90 -8.56
C LEU A 59 -4.91 -15.63 -8.78
N PHE A 60 -4.53 -14.83 -9.77
CA PHE A 60 -5.14 -13.54 -10.03
C PHE A 60 -6.05 -13.62 -11.25
N GLU A 61 -7.33 -13.28 -11.07
CA GLU A 61 -8.32 -13.31 -12.14
C GLU A 61 -8.12 -12.17 -13.16
N ARG A 62 -7.60 -11.04 -12.71
CA ARG A 62 -7.45 -9.83 -13.53
C ARG A 62 -6.10 -9.17 -13.31
N SER A 63 -5.66 -8.42 -14.32
CA SER A 63 -4.50 -7.55 -14.21
C SER A 63 -4.76 -6.40 -13.25
N ALA A 64 -3.68 -5.87 -12.63
CA ALA A 64 -3.73 -4.66 -11.84
C ALA A 64 -4.32 -3.49 -12.66
N LYS A 65 -5.12 -2.65 -12.00
CA LYS A 65 -5.67 -1.42 -12.59
C LYS A 65 -4.84 -0.22 -12.09
N PRO A 66 -3.92 0.30 -12.90
CA PRO A 66 -3.13 1.45 -12.50
C PRO A 66 -3.93 2.74 -12.60
N LYS A 67 -3.68 3.66 -11.67
CA LYS A 67 -4.17 5.03 -11.70
C LYS A 67 -3.03 5.97 -11.35
N LEU A 68 -2.82 6.99 -12.16
CA LEU A 68 -1.79 7.99 -11.91
C LEU A 68 -2.23 8.96 -10.81
N VAL A 69 -1.34 9.20 -9.85
CA VAL A 69 -1.52 10.22 -8.81
C VAL A 69 -0.91 11.53 -9.31
N THR A 70 -1.71 12.60 -9.37
CA THR A 70 -1.35 13.84 -10.07
C THR A 70 -1.10 15.03 -9.14
N ASN A 71 -1.47 14.94 -7.87
CA ASN A 71 -1.26 16.00 -6.88
C ASN A 71 -1.15 15.46 -5.46
N ASP A 72 -0.62 16.30 -4.57
CA ASP A 72 -0.30 15.93 -3.19
C ASP A 72 -1.53 15.68 -2.32
N ASN A 73 -2.60 16.45 -2.49
CA ASN A 73 -3.83 16.24 -1.73
C ASN A 73 -4.43 14.86 -2.02
N TYR A 74 -4.47 14.49 -3.29
CA TYR A 74 -4.91 13.16 -3.71
C TYR A 74 -3.98 12.05 -3.23
N LEU A 75 -2.66 12.31 -3.17
CA LEU A 75 -1.68 11.38 -2.61
C LEU A 75 -2.00 11.04 -1.15
N ILE A 76 -2.22 12.05 -0.32
CA ILE A 76 -2.52 11.89 1.10
C ILE A 76 -3.86 11.18 1.31
N GLU A 77 -4.90 11.61 0.60
CA GLU A 77 -6.22 10.96 0.64
C GLU A 77 -6.11 9.46 0.27
N LEU A 78 -5.32 9.14 -0.74
CA LEU A 78 -5.12 7.77 -1.18
C LEU A 78 -4.39 6.90 -0.15
N ILE A 79 -3.42 7.46 0.58
CA ILE A 79 -2.76 6.76 1.68
C ILE A 79 -3.78 6.41 2.77
N HIS A 80 -4.61 7.39 3.19
CA HIS A 80 -5.68 7.17 4.14
C HIS A 80 -6.68 6.11 3.65
N TYR A 81 -7.12 6.21 2.40
CA TYR A 81 -8.00 5.23 1.78
C TYR A 81 -7.44 3.81 1.83
N ILE A 82 -6.16 3.64 1.47
CA ILE A 82 -5.49 2.33 1.49
C ILE A 82 -5.47 1.75 2.91
N HIS A 83 -5.15 2.57 3.90
CA HIS A 83 -5.09 2.13 5.30
C HIS A 83 -6.47 1.89 5.93
N ALA A 84 -7.51 2.60 5.47
CA ALA A 84 -8.88 2.43 5.94
C ALA A 84 -9.61 1.22 5.32
N ASN A 85 -9.07 0.64 4.25
CA ASN A 85 -9.74 -0.43 3.49
C ASN A 85 -10.22 -1.62 4.33
N PRO A 86 -9.44 -2.17 5.29
CA PRO A 86 -9.90 -3.28 6.12
C PRO A 86 -11.12 -2.94 6.97
N LEU A 87 -11.17 -1.72 7.50
CA LEU A 87 -12.33 -1.21 8.25
C LEU A 87 -13.54 -1.03 7.32
N LYS A 88 -13.35 -0.38 6.17
CA LYS A 88 -14.41 -0.15 5.18
C LYS A 88 -15.08 -1.46 4.70
N HIS A 89 -14.31 -2.53 4.57
CA HIS A 89 -14.83 -3.84 4.18
C HIS A 89 -15.28 -4.72 5.37
N GLY A 90 -15.29 -4.19 6.59
CA GLY A 90 -15.79 -4.88 7.77
C GLY A 90 -14.92 -6.05 8.25
N PHE A 91 -13.64 -6.11 7.86
CA PHE A 91 -12.73 -7.16 8.30
C PHE A 91 -12.17 -6.92 9.70
N VAL A 92 -12.13 -5.67 10.13
CA VAL A 92 -11.69 -5.25 11.46
C VAL A 92 -12.57 -4.13 11.99
N ILE A 93 -12.57 -3.93 13.29
CA ILE A 93 -13.23 -2.80 13.98
C ILE A 93 -12.29 -1.59 14.01
N SER A 94 -10.99 -1.83 14.16
CA SER A 94 -9.95 -0.81 14.09
C SER A 94 -8.97 -1.13 12.95
N PRO A 95 -8.59 -0.15 12.10
CA PRO A 95 -7.62 -0.38 11.03
C PRO A 95 -6.27 -0.90 11.54
N GLU A 96 -5.90 -0.58 12.77
CA GLU A 96 -4.65 -0.99 13.43
C GLU A 96 -4.57 -2.50 13.66
N ASP A 97 -5.72 -3.18 13.74
CA ASP A 97 -5.79 -4.63 13.91
C ASP A 97 -5.41 -5.40 12.63
N TRP A 98 -5.33 -4.69 11.49
CA TRP A 98 -4.97 -5.30 10.21
C TRP A 98 -3.47 -5.29 9.98
N LYS A 99 -2.84 -6.42 10.23
CA LYS A 99 -1.36 -6.57 10.18
C LYS A 99 -0.75 -6.53 8.76
N TYR A 100 -1.57 -6.65 7.74
CA TYR A 100 -1.12 -6.76 6.34
C TYR A 100 -1.22 -5.44 5.60
N SER A 101 -0.93 -4.34 6.27
CA SER A 101 -0.86 -2.99 5.70
C SER A 101 0.36 -2.23 6.20
N SER A 102 0.67 -1.13 5.54
CA SER A 102 1.72 -0.20 5.95
C SER A 102 1.28 0.80 7.03
N LEU A 103 0.08 0.68 7.58
CA LEU A 103 -0.46 1.61 8.58
C LEU A 103 0.48 1.78 9.79
N SER A 104 1.02 0.68 10.31
CA SER A 104 1.94 0.72 11.46
C SER A 104 3.20 1.53 11.20
N ASP A 105 3.72 1.54 9.96
CA ASP A 105 4.89 2.33 9.59
C ASP A 105 4.60 3.83 9.72
N TYR A 106 3.38 4.25 9.39
CA TYR A 106 2.92 5.63 9.49
C TYR A 106 2.63 6.05 10.93
N LEU A 107 1.97 5.20 11.72
CA LEU A 107 1.64 5.49 13.12
C LEU A 107 2.89 5.55 14.00
N ASN A 108 3.88 4.70 13.74
CA ASN A 108 5.13 4.67 14.50
C ASN A 108 6.21 5.62 13.94
N ASN A 109 5.92 6.32 12.86
CA ASN A 109 6.88 7.15 12.12
C ASN A 109 8.18 6.40 11.74
N GLU A 110 8.07 5.11 11.49
CA GLU A 110 9.17 4.22 11.15
C GLU A 110 8.84 3.46 9.88
N ALA A 111 9.62 3.68 8.83
CA ALA A 111 9.49 2.86 7.64
C ALA A 111 10.02 1.45 7.90
N SER A 112 9.23 0.45 7.55
CA SER A 112 9.67 -0.94 7.46
C SER A 112 10.70 -1.14 6.33
N LYS A 113 11.17 -2.37 6.17
CA LYS A 113 12.02 -2.71 5.02
C LYS A 113 11.30 -2.58 3.67
N LEU A 114 9.97 -2.55 3.68
CA LEU A 114 9.13 -2.51 2.49
C LEU A 114 8.73 -1.10 2.12
N THR A 115 8.36 -0.27 3.09
CA THR A 115 7.78 1.06 2.87
C THR A 115 8.87 2.13 2.77
N SER A 116 8.73 3.04 1.82
CA SER A 116 9.63 4.20 1.67
C SER A 116 9.37 5.24 2.74
N LYS A 117 10.44 5.80 3.31
CA LYS A 117 10.35 6.92 4.28
C LYS A 117 9.98 8.25 3.65
N ARG A 118 10.07 8.38 2.33
CA ARG A 118 9.93 9.65 1.62
C ARG A 118 8.67 10.41 2.03
N VAL A 119 7.49 9.81 1.82
CA VAL A 119 6.21 10.48 2.09
C VAL A 119 5.99 10.67 3.59
N ILE A 120 6.42 9.71 4.42
CA ILE A 120 6.34 9.85 5.89
C ILE A 120 7.13 11.07 6.34
N SER A 121 8.35 11.23 5.83
CA SER A 121 9.22 12.37 6.20
C SER A 121 8.76 13.71 5.63
N ASP A 122 8.23 13.70 4.40
CA ASP A 122 7.88 14.93 3.70
C ASP A 122 6.54 15.52 4.16
N TYR A 123 5.56 14.67 4.51
CA TYR A 123 4.17 15.09 4.82
C TYR A 123 3.77 14.82 6.27
N PHE A 124 4.40 13.86 6.93
CA PHE A 124 4.09 13.47 8.30
C PHE A 124 5.38 13.45 9.11
N SER A 125 5.69 14.57 9.76
CA SER A 125 6.93 14.75 10.51
C SER A 125 7.03 13.84 11.75
N ASP A 126 5.88 13.41 12.26
CA ASP A 126 5.74 12.49 13.39
C ASP A 126 4.50 11.60 13.26
N GLY A 127 4.42 10.55 14.08
CA GLY A 127 3.31 9.61 14.07
C GLY A 127 1.97 10.24 14.52
N TYR A 128 2.03 11.26 15.35
CA TYR A 128 0.83 11.99 15.79
C TYR A 128 0.20 12.77 14.64
N SER A 129 1.01 13.45 13.85
CA SER A 129 0.52 14.20 12.68
C SER A 129 -0.21 13.28 11.69
N TYR A 130 0.27 12.07 11.46
CA TYR A 130 -0.43 11.10 10.64
C TYR A 130 -1.71 10.61 11.30
N GLN A 131 -1.67 10.27 12.56
CA GLN A 131 -2.82 9.75 13.31
C GLN A 131 -3.98 10.75 13.32
N ASP A 132 -3.71 12.02 13.56
CA ASP A 132 -4.72 13.08 13.56
C ASP A 132 -5.36 13.21 12.18
N SER A 133 -4.55 13.30 11.13
CA SER A 133 -5.02 13.38 9.75
C SER A 133 -5.84 12.15 9.31
N PHE A 134 -5.44 10.97 9.75
CA PHE A 134 -6.15 9.72 9.46
C PHE A 134 -7.50 9.65 10.20
N GLN A 135 -7.53 10.11 11.45
CA GLN A 135 -8.76 10.18 12.22
C GLN A 135 -9.78 11.12 11.59
N GLU A 136 -9.35 12.31 11.17
CA GLU A 136 -10.19 13.26 10.43
C GLU A 136 -10.75 12.63 9.14
N TYR A 137 -9.91 11.90 8.40
CA TYR A 137 -10.35 11.17 7.22
C TYR A 137 -11.45 10.15 7.54
N LEU A 138 -11.27 9.33 8.57
CA LEU A 138 -12.26 8.32 8.97
C LEU A 138 -13.58 8.95 9.40
N GLU A 139 -13.53 10.07 10.12
CA GLU A 139 -14.73 10.80 10.53
C GLU A 139 -15.47 11.40 9.35
N SER A 140 -14.75 12.00 8.38
CA SER A 140 -15.36 12.57 7.16
C SER A 140 -16.12 11.50 6.35
N LYS A 141 -15.61 10.28 6.28
CA LYS A 141 -16.24 9.19 5.52
C LYS A 141 -17.47 8.59 6.21
N LYS A 142 -17.57 8.64 7.53
CA LYS A 142 -18.79 8.24 8.24
C LYS A 142 -20.00 9.08 7.83
N TYR A 143 -19.79 10.38 7.61
CA TYR A 143 -20.86 11.28 7.19
C TYR A 143 -21.28 11.09 5.73
N GLU A 144 -20.41 10.57 4.86
CA GLU A 144 -20.75 10.26 3.47
C GLU A 144 -21.64 9.01 3.35
N GLU A 145 -21.45 8.03 4.22
CA GLU A 145 -22.28 6.80 4.25
C GLU A 145 -23.68 7.02 4.84
N ASP A 146 -23.86 8.03 5.70
CA ASP A 146 -25.15 8.39 6.29
C ASP A 146 -26.08 9.14 5.32
N PHE A 147 -25.61 9.50 4.11
CA PHE A 147 -26.37 10.23 3.09
C PHE A 147 -26.69 9.40 1.84
N GLU A 148 -26.32 8.13 1.77
CA GLU A 148 -26.74 7.17 0.74
C GLU A 148 -27.88 6.28 1.26
#